data_fb44707739068ff73553231d42254b27
#
_entry.id   fb44707739068ff73553231d42254b27
#
_cell.length_a   1.000
_cell.length_b   1.000
_cell.length_c   1.000
_cell.angle_alpha   90.00
_cell.angle_beta   90.00
_cell.angle_gamma   90.00
#
_symmetry.space_group_name_H-M   'P 1'
#
loop_
_entity.id
_entity.type
_entity.pdbx_description
1 polymer ?
#
loop_
_entity_poly.entity_id
_entity_poly.type
_entity_poly.pdbx_seq_one_letter_code
_entity_poly.pdbx_strand_id
1 'polypeptide(L)'
;MNKSELLEALEDTHQELVEMLEDLPEATMLEPGVAGSWSIKDILAHLTYWEGQTVTLLFQAKSGMPKPSTAHFSQESVDTLNERWHQQGQGRGLEIVWSDFVGVRKQTIRRVSAFTDRDLQDPKRFPWLDDRPLWMWVVNDTIEHEEEHADAIREWLDQRENRTNGSRPG
;
A
#
# COMPACT_ATOMS: atom_id res chain seq x y z
N MET A 1 11.71 -5.36 -15.03
CA MET A 1 10.75 -4.25 -15.24
C MET A 1 11.55 -2.98 -15.46
N ASN A 2 11.25 -2.23 -16.52
CA ASN A 2 11.83 -0.91 -16.76
C ASN A 2 11.03 0.18 -16.03
N LYS A 3 11.51 1.43 -16.04
CA LYS A 3 10.86 2.53 -15.33
C LYS A 3 9.45 2.83 -15.82
N SER A 4 9.24 2.79 -17.14
CA SER A 4 7.91 3.08 -17.73
C SER A 4 6.89 2.02 -17.30
N GLU A 5 7.26 0.74 -17.40
CA GLU A 5 6.43 -0.39 -16.95
C GLU A 5 6.12 -0.30 -15.45
N LEU A 6 7.11 0.09 -14.64
CA LEU A 6 6.90 0.24 -13.19
C LEU A 6 5.95 1.40 -12.86
N LEU A 7 6.09 2.54 -13.55
CA LEU A 7 5.20 3.68 -13.33
C LEU A 7 3.78 3.38 -13.76
N GLU A 8 3.59 2.73 -14.92
CA GLU A 8 2.28 2.29 -15.41
C GLU A 8 1.63 1.31 -14.41
N ALA A 9 2.36 0.28 -13.96
CA ALA A 9 1.84 -0.66 -12.98
C ALA A 9 1.45 0.01 -11.64
N LEU A 10 2.23 0.99 -11.16
CA LEU A 10 1.90 1.77 -9.97
C LEU A 10 0.62 2.58 -10.14
N GLU A 11 0.39 3.16 -11.30
CA GLU A 11 -0.82 3.93 -11.61
C GLU A 11 -2.04 3.01 -11.73
N ASP A 12 -1.92 1.94 -12.51
CA ASP A 12 -3.03 1.03 -12.81
C ASP A 12 -3.55 0.32 -11.56
N THR A 13 -2.66 -0.31 -10.77
CA THR A 13 -3.05 -1.04 -9.55
C THR A 13 -3.78 -0.10 -8.57
N HIS A 14 -3.23 1.09 -8.36
CA HIS A 14 -3.85 2.06 -7.46
C HIS A 14 -5.20 2.57 -7.97
N GLN A 15 -5.30 2.83 -9.28
CA GLN A 15 -6.54 3.26 -9.90
C GLN A 15 -7.64 2.21 -9.76
N GLU A 16 -7.32 0.93 -9.93
CA GLU A 16 -8.28 -0.18 -9.75
C GLU A 16 -8.85 -0.21 -8.33
N LEU A 17 -7.99 -0.05 -7.29
CA LEU A 17 -8.47 -0.02 -5.91
C LEU A 17 -9.29 1.24 -5.62
N VAL A 18 -8.86 2.40 -6.11
CA VAL A 18 -9.62 3.65 -5.97
C VAL A 18 -11.02 3.51 -6.59
N GLU A 19 -11.13 3.03 -7.85
CA GLU A 19 -12.40 2.83 -8.55
C GLU A 19 -13.33 1.83 -7.83
N MET A 20 -12.77 0.79 -7.21
CA MET A 20 -13.54 -0.16 -6.42
C MET A 20 -14.16 0.48 -5.16
N LEU A 21 -13.52 1.50 -4.58
CA LEU A 21 -13.88 2.04 -3.27
C LEU A 21 -14.56 3.41 -3.30
N GLU A 22 -14.32 4.25 -4.33
CA GLU A 22 -14.71 5.68 -4.32
C GLU A 22 -16.22 5.92 -4.18
N ASP A 23 -17.04 4.99 -4.66
CA ASP A 23 -18.51 5.08 -4.61
C ASP A 23 -19.11 4.30 -3.42
N LEU A 24 -18.30 3.70 -2.55
CA LEU A 24 -18.81 2.96 -1.40
C LEU A 24 -19.35 3.91 -0.33
N PRO A 25 -20.48 3.56 0.31
CA PRO A 25 -20.99 4.32 1.45
C PRO A 25 -19.97 4.36 2.60
N GLU A 26 -19.85 5.49 3.28
CA GLU A 26 -18.99 5.64 4.44
C GLU A 26 -19.20 4.54 5.49
N ALA A 27 -20.47 4.17 5.75
CA ALA A 27 -20.80 3.09 6.67
C ALA A 27 -20.14 1.74 6.28
N THR A 28 -20.02 1.46 4.98
CA THR A 28 -19.34 0.27 4.47
C THR A 28 -17.81 0.37 4.66
N MET A 29 -17.26 1.54 4.41
CA MET A 29 -15.83 1.80 4.60
C MET A 29 -15.37 1.68 6.06
N LEU A 30 -16.29 1.91 6.99
CA LEU A 30 -16.03 1.87 8.45
C LEU A 30 -16.47 0.55 9.10
N GLU A 31 -17.15 -0.34 8.36
CA GLU A 31 -17.62 -1.63 8.90
C GLU A 31 -16.42 -2.55 9.15
N PRO A 32 -16.25 -3.09 10.40
CA PRO A 32 -15.16 -3.99 10.70
C PRO A 32 -15.39 -5.39 10.11
N GLY A 33 -14.32 -6.16 9.96
CA GLY A 33 -14.39 -7.56 9.58
C GLY A 33 -13.82 -7.88 8.20
N VAL A 34 -13.14 -6.94 7.54
CA VAL A 34 -12.45 -7.18 6.25
C VAL A 34 -11.22 -8.07 6.48
N ALA A 35 -10.39 -7.71 7.44
CA ALA A 35 -9.24 -8.50 7.88
C ALA A 35 -9.23 -8.55 9.41
N GLY A 36 -9.74 -9.63 9.99
CA GLY A 36 -9.96 -9.71 11.43
C GLY A 36 -10.95 -8.64 11.91
N SER A 37 -10.50 -7.71 12.75
CA SER A 37 -11.32 -6.58 13.22
C SER A 37 -11.18 -5.31 12.37
N TRP A 38 -10.34 -5.32 11.32
CA TRP A 38 -10.06 -4.15 10.52
C TRP A 38 -11.18 -3.85 9.52
N SER A 39 -11.46 -2.57 9.36
CA SER A 39 -12.33 -2.01 8.33
C SER A 39 -11.53 -1.70 7.04
N ILE A 40 -12.21 -1.36 5.95
CA ILE A 40 -11.56 -0.83 4.74
C ILE A 40 -10.72 0.40 5.10
N LYS A 41 -11.23 1.33 5.90
CA LYS A 41 -10.47 2.51 6.36
C LYS A 41 -9.17 2.10 7.06
N ASP A 42 -9.18 1.08 7.90
CA ASP A 42 -7.98 0.63 8.62
C ASP A 42 -6.95 0.05 7.65
N ILE A 43 -7.39 -0.68 6.64
CA ILE A 43 -6.54 -1.21 5.56
C ILE A 43 -5.92 -0.06 4.76
N LEU A 44 -6.69 0.94 4.35
CA LEU A 44 -6.15 2.10 3.63
C LEU A 44 -5.11 2.87 4.45
N ALA A 45 -5.34 3.04 5.76
CA ALA A 45 -4.36 3.64 6.65
C ALA A 45 -3.08 2.79 6.74
N HIS A 46 -3.21 1.48 6.83
CA HIS A 46 -2.10 0.53 6.84
C HIS A 46 -1.26 0.60 5.55
N LEU A 47 -1.89 0.52 4.39
CA LEU A 47 -1.23 0.67 3.09
C LEU A 47 -0.50 2.01 2.98
N THR A 48 -1.13 3.10 3.42
CA THR A 48 -0.53 4.44 3.42
C THR A 48 0.74 4.49 4.27
N TYR A 49 0.75 3.88 5.45
CA TYR A 49 1.93 3.87 6.32
C TYR A 49 3.09 3.08 5.69
N TRP A 50 2.83 1.89 5.15
CA TRP A 50 3.87 1.08 4.50
C TRP A 50 4.40 1.75 3.24
N GLU A 51 3.54 2.25 2.39
CA GLU A 51 3.99 2.99 1.19
C GLU A 51 4.77 4.26 1.56
N GLY A 52 4.42 4.93 2.66
CA GLY A 52 5.20 6.02 3.24
C GLY A 52 6.63 5.62 3.63
N GLN A 53 6.85 4.38 4.11
CA GLN A 53 8.20 3.83 4.33
C GLN A 53 8.95 3.69 3.01
N THR A 54 8.29 3.20 1.97
CA THR A 54 8.87 3.09 0.61
C THR A 54 9.22 4.45 0.03
N VAL A 55 8.37 5.46 0.19
CA VAL A 55 8.69 6.86 -0.20
C VAL A 55 9.96 7.36 0.51
N THR A 56 10.08 7.08 1.80
CA THR A 56 11.24 7.45 2.61
C THR A 56 12.49 6.72 2.17
N LEU A 57 12.41 5.41 1.94
CA LEU A 57 13.50 4.58 1.44
C LEU A 57 13.99 5.09 0.07
N LEU A 58 13.09 5.36 -0.86
CA LEU A 58 13.45 5.89 -2.19
C LEU A 58 14.15 7.24 -2.10
N PHE A 59 13.68 8.13 -1.20
CA PHE A 59 14.35 9.41 -0.96
C PHE A 59 15.77 9.20 -0.43
N GLN A 60 15.96 8.34 0.56
CA GLN A 60 17.26 8.05 1.16
C GLN A 60 18.20 7.38 0.15
N ALA A 61 17.71 6.42 -0.63
CA ALA A 61 18.48 5.77 -1.70
C ALA A 61 18.97 6.79 -2.75
N LYS A 62 18.11 7.70 -3.18
CA LYS A 62 18.46 8.75 -4.15
C LYS A 62 19.46 9.76 -3.58
N SER A 63 19.40 10.02 -2.27
CA SER A 63 20.34 10.91 -1.55
C SER A 63 21.70 10.26 -1.26
N GLY A 64 21.93 9.02 -1.70
CA GLY A 64 23.20 8.31 -1.54
C GLY A 64 23.49 7.82 -0.12
N MET A 65 22.45 7.64 0.70
CA MET A 65 22.62 7.05 2.03
C MET A 65 23.06 5.59 1.91
N PRO A 66 24.05 5.14 2.72
CA PRO A 66 24.61 3.79 2.57
C PRO A 66 23.62 2.67 2.81
N LYS A 67 22.71 2.85 3.77
CA LYS A 67 21.62 1.93 4.09
C LYS A 67 20.46 2.75 4.62
N PRO A 68 19.32 2.78 3.93
CA PRO A 68 18.13 3.44 4.42
C PRO A 68 17.66 2.83 5.75
N SER A 69 17.17 3.66 6.65
CA SER A 69 16.70 3.23 7.98
C SER A 69 15.51 2.26 7.92
N THR A 70 14.77 2.28 6.80
CA THR A 70 13.58 1.47 6.56
C THR A 70 13.84 0.24 5.67
N ALA A 71 15.11 -0.08 5.37
CA ALA A 71 15.44 -1.13 4.42
C ALA A 71 15.14 -2.56 4.92
N HIS A 72 15.11 -2.79 6.21
CA HIS A 72 14.87 -4.13 6.76
C HIS A 72 14.13 -4.06 8.09
N PHE A 73 12.99 -4.70 8.14
CA PHE A 73 12.23 -4.97 9.37
C PHE A 73 12.27 -6.48 9.67
N SER A 74 12.38 -6.85 10.94
CA SER A 74 12.06 -8.22 11.38
C SER A 74 10.54 -8.43 11.41
N GLN A 75 10.08 -9.68 11.37
CA GLN A 75 8.64 -9.97 11.48
C GLN A 75 8.04 -9.39 12.77
N GLU A 76 8.72 -9.51 13.90
CA GLU A 76 8.30 -8.90 15.16
C GLU A 76 8.19 -7.36 15.07
N SER A 77 9.11 -6.72 14.35
CA SER A 77 9.04 -5.28 14.10
C SER A 77 7.87 -4.90 13.21
N VAL A 78 7.55 -5.70 12.19
CA VAL A 78 6.40 -5.53 11.31
C VAL A 78 5.10 -5.60 12.09
N ASP A 79 4.90 -6.66 12.90
CA ASP A 79 3.69 -6.86 13.68
C ASP A 79 3.50 -5.73 14.71
N THR A 80 4.58 -5.31 15.37
CA THR A 80 4.56 -4.20 16.33
C THR A 80 4.22 -2.87 15.65
N LEU A 81 4.76 -2.63 14.45
CA LEU A 81 4.46 -1.43 13.68
C LEU A 81 3.01 -1.42 13.20
N ASN A 82 2.51 -2.53 12.69
CA ASN A 82 1.12 -2.68 12.26
C ASN A 82 0.15 -2.35 13.40
N GLU A 83 0.36 -2.93 14.58
CA GLU A 83 -0.48 -2.65 15.74
C GLU A 83 -0.40 -1.17 16.16
N ARG A 84 0.80 -0.60 16.23
CA ARG A 84 0.97 0.82 16.56
C ARG A 84 0.26 1.74 15.58
N TRP A 85 0.44 1.52 14.29
CA TRP A 85 -0.16 2.34 13.25
C TRP A 85 -1.68 2.18 13.19
N HIS A 86 -2.17 0.96 13.41
CA HIS A 86 -3.60 0.72 13.54
C HIS A 86 -4.20 1.54 14.69
N GLN A 87 -3.57 1.51 15.88
CA GLN A 87 -4.00 2.32 17.03
C GLN A 87 -3.97 3.82 16.74
N GLN A 88 -2.91 4.31 16.08
CA GLN A 88 -2.80 5.72 15.68
C GLN A 88 -3.86 6.11 14.63
N GLY A 89 -4.24 5.19 13.76
CA GLY A 89 -5.24 5.38 12.71
C GLY A 89 -6.68 5.47 13.24
N GLN A 90 -6.97 4.88 14.40
CA GLN A 90 -8.34 4.75 14.94
C GLN A 90 -9.06 6.12 15.07
N GLY A 91 -8.38 7.17 15.49
CA GLY A 91 -8.94 8.50 15.67
C GLY A 91 -9.00 9.35 14.41
N ARG A 92 -8.54 8.85 13.25
CA ARG A 92 -8.49 9.61 12.00
C ARG A 92 -9.79 9.46 11.21
N GLY A 93 -10.34 10.57 10.73
CA GLY A 93 -11.53 10.56 9.87
C GLY A 93 -11.26 9.91 8.51
N LEU A 94 -12.30 9.31 7.91
CA LEU A 94 -12.19 8.64 6.60
C LEU A 94 -11.65 9.56 5.50
N GLU A 95 -12.11 10.80 5.43
CA GLU A 95 -11.64 11.77 4.43
C GLU A 95 -10.12 12.00 4.48
N ILE A 96 -9.55 12.05 5.70
CA ILE A 96 -8.11 12.24 5.89
C ILE A 96 -7.36 10.98 5.45
N VAL A 97 -7.83 9.80 5.85
CA VAL A 97 -7.22 8.52 5.47
C VAL A 97 -7.27 8.34 3.95
N TRP A 98 -8.41 8.62 3.33
CA TRP A 98 -8.57 8.57 1.87
C TRP A 98 -7.62 9.53 1.14
N SER A 99 -7.56 10.79 1.59
CA SER A 99 -6.66 11.78 0.99
C SER A 99 -5.19 11.37 1.10
N ASP A 100 -4.78 10.82 2.23
CA ASP A 100 -3.41 10.35 2.44
C ASP A 100 -3.11 9.11 1.57
N PHE A 101 -4.04 8.17 1.46
CA PHE A 101 -3.92 6.99 0.61
C PHE A 101 -3.70 7.39 -0.87
N VAL A 102 -4.56 8.24 -1.41
CA VAL A 102 -4.40 8.76 -2.79
C VAL A 102 -3.12 9.60 -2.93
N GLY A 103 -2.75 10.31 -1.90
CA GLY A 103 -1.58 11.20 -1.89
C GLY A 103 -0.24 10.45 -1.85
N VAL A 104 -0.14 9.37 -1.09
CA VAL A 104 1.11 8.63 -0.92
C VAL A 104 1.57 7.99 -2.23
N ARG A 105 0.65 7.42 -3.03
CA ARG A 105 0.96 6.85 -4.35
C ARG A 105 1.55 7.90 -5.30
N LYS A 106 1.02 9.10 -5.30
CA LYS A 106 1.58 10.22 -6.08
C LYS A 106 3.02 10.54 -5.66
N GLN A 107 3.34 10.44 -4.38
CA GLN A 107 4.71 10.61 -3.90
C GLN A 107 5.61 9.45 -4.33
N THR A 108 5.15 8.22 -4.29
CA THR A 108 5.87 7.04 -4.78
C THR A 108 6.22 7.19 -6.25
N ILE A 109 5.24 7.49 -7.10
CA ILE A 109 5.42 7.74 -8.54
C ILE A 109 6.45 8.85 -8.77
N ARG A 110 6.34 9.98 -8.06
CA ARG A 110 7.30 11.07 -8.13
C ARG A 110 8.71 10.64 -7.75
N ARG A 111 8.87 9.80 -6.70
CA ARG A 111 10.18 9.30 -6.28
C ARG A 111 10.76 8.33 -7.30
N VAL A 112 9.98 7.38 -7.80
CA VAL A 112 10.40 6.41 -8.83
C VAL A 112 10.82 7.15 -10.10
N SER A 113 10.09 8.17 -10.54
CA SER A 113 10.40 8.96 -11.73
C SER A 113 11.79 9.62 -11.68
N ALA A 114 12.33 9.87 -10.48
CA ALA A 114 13.66 10.46 -10.31
C ALA A 114 14.82 9.48 -10.53
N PHE A 115 14.55 8.17 -10.61
CA PHE A 115 15.55 7.15 -10.87
C PHE A 115 15.72 6.91 -12.37
N THR A 116 16.90 6.42 -12.76
CA THR A 116 17.14 5.91 -14.12
C THR A 116 16.79 4.43 -14.19
N ASP A 117 16.59 3.89 -15.41
CA ASP A 117 16.40 2.44 -15.57
C ASP A 117 17.56 1.64 -14.96
N ARG A 118 18.79 2.12 -15.11
CA ARG A 118 19.95 1.50 -14.48
C ARG A 118 19.85 1.50 -12.96
N ASP A 119 19.42 2.59 -12.33
CA ASP A 119 19.26 2.64 -10.88
C ASP A 119 18.20 1.63 -10.40
N LEU A 120 17.15 1.43 -11.18
CA LEU A 120 16.05 0.52 -10.84
C LEU A 120 16.39 -0.95 -11.10
N GLN A 121 17.13 -1.25 -12.18
CA GLN A 121 17.32 -2.61 -12.67
C GLN A 121 18.65 -3.25 -12.24
N ASP A 122 19.69 -2.46 -11.95
CA ASP A 122 21.02 -2.98 -11.58
C ASP A 122 20.98 -3.53 -10.14
N PRO A 123 21.05 -4.87 -9.94
CA PRO A 123 20.98 -5.47 -8.62
C PRO A 123 22.15 -5.09 -7.71
N LYS A 124 23.24 -4.58 -8.28
CA LYS A 124 24.42 -4.14 -7.52
C LYS A 124 24.42 -2.65 -7.20
N ARG A 125 23.41 -1.93 -7.68
CA ARG A 125 23.33 -0.47 -7.50
C ARG A 125 23.19 -0.08 -6.03
N PHE A 126 22.46 -0.89 -5.26
CA PHE A 126 22.19 -0.69 -3.85
C PHE A 126 22.57 -1.95 -3.06
N PRO A 127 23.81 -2.01 -2.50
CA PRO A 127 24.31 -3.22 -1.84
C PRO A 127 23.47 -3.74 -0.66
N TRP A 128 22.65 -2.85 -0.06
CA TRP A 128 21.74 -3.18 1.03
C TRP A 128 20.47 -3.93 0.58
N LEU A 129 20.31 -4.15 -0.73
CA LEU A 129 19.21 -4.95 -1.31
C LEU A 129 19.60 -6.43 -1.55
N ASP A 130 20.77 -6.86 -1.10
CA ASP A 130 21.23 -8.26 -1.22
C ASP A 130 21.15 -8.79 -2.66
N ASP A 131 21.79 -8.06 -3.59
CA ASP A 131 21.80 -8.34 -5.04
C ASP A 131 20.41 -8.39 -5.71
N ARG A 132 19.40 -7.76 -5.11
CA ARG A 132 18.08 -7.56 -5.74
C ARG A 132 17.96 -6.16 -6.35
N PRO A 133 17.35 -6.01 -7.53
CA PRO A 133 17.12 -4.69 -8.12
C PRO A 133 16.06 -3.89 -7.35
N LEU A 134 16.22 -2.57 -7.31
CA LEU A 134 15.34 -1.68 -6.55
C LEU A 134 13.87 -1.76 -6.97
N TRP A 135 13.58 -1.99 -8.26
CA TRP A 135 12.21 -2.12 -8.75
C TRP A 135 11.43 -3.26 -8.07
N MET A 136 12.11 -4.37 -7.71
CA MET A 136 11.46 -5.49 -7.01
C MET A 136 11.00 -5.08 -5.60
N TRP A 137 11.79 -4.25 -4.91
CA TRP A 137 11.38 -3.71 -3.62
C TRP A 137 10.12 -2.85 -3.77
N VAL A 138 10.14 -1.93 -4.75
CA VAL A 138 8.96 -1.07 -5.00
C VAL A 138 7.73 -1.91 -5.29
N VAL A 139 7.80 -2.90 -6.18
CA VAL A 139 6.68 -3.77 -6.52
C VAL A 139 6.14 -4.48 -5.28
N ASN A 140 7.03 -5.11 -4.50
CA ASN A 140 6.62 -5.88 -3.33
C ASN A 140 5.91 -5.01 -2.28
N ASP A 141 6.46 -3.85 -1.97
CA ASP A 141 5.96 -3.01 -0.87
C ASP A 141 4.81 -2.08 -1.27
N THR A 142 4.48 -2.02 -2.56
CA THR A 142 3.40 -1.15 -3.06
C THR A 142 2.37 -1.94 -3.87
N ILE A 143 2.75 -2.48 -5.03
CA ILE A 143 1.82 -3.14 -5.96
C ILE A 143 1.29 -4.44 -5.36
N GLU A 144 2.18 -5.41 -5.05
CA GLU A 144 1.78 -6.72 -4.52
C GLU A 144 1.05 -6.58 -3.17
N HIS A 145 1.52 -5.69 -2.30
CA HIS A 145 0.90 -5.43 -1.01
C HIS A 145 -0.51 -4.81 -1.17
N GLU A 146 -0.71 -3.90 -2.13
CA GLU A 146 -2.03 -3.31 -2.41
C GLU A 146 -2.97 -4.33 -3.04
N GLU A 147 -2.49 -5.16 -3.99
CA GLU A 147 -3.26 -6.24 -4.61
C GLU A 147 -3.76 -7.26 -3.58
N GLU A 148 -2.89 -7.70 -2.64
CA GLU A 148 -3.27 -8.63 -1.57
C GLU A 148 -4.43 -8.08 -0.75
N HIS A 149 -4.37 -6.81 -0.36
CA HIS A 149 -5.45 -6.18 0.41
C HIS A 149 -6.69 -5.89 -0.44
N ALA A 150 -6.54 -5.53 -1.71
CA ALA A 150 -7.65 -5.35 -2.64
C ALA A 150 -8.46 -6.63 -2.82
N ASP A 151 -7.78 -7.78 -2.92
CA ASP A 151 -8.43 -9.09 -3.01
C ASP A 151 -9.22 -9.42 -1.74
N ALA A 152 -8.67 -9.17 -0.56
CA ALA A 152 -9.36 -9.37 0.71
C ALA A 152 -10.61 -8.45 0.83
N ILE A 153 -10.50 -7.20 0.41
CA ILE A 153 -11.64 -6.26 0.39
C ILE A 153 -12.72 -6.74 -0.58
N ARG A 154 -12.33 -7.15 -1.79
CA ARG A 154 -13.27 -7.66 -2.82
C ARG A 154 -14.03 -8.86 -2.32
N GLU A 155 -13.34 -9.84 -1.75
CA GLU A 155 -13.97 -11.04 -1.18
C GLU A 155 -14.95 -10.68 -0.05
N TRP A 156 -14.59 -9.77 0.82
CA TRP A 156 -15.45 -9.33 1.91
C TRP A 156 -16.70 -8.59 1.40
N LEU A 157 -16.58 -7.74 0.38
CA LEU A 157 -17.71 -7.05 -0.26
C LEU A 157 -18.68 -8.05 -0.88
N ASP A 158 -18.19 -9.04 -1.61
CA ASP A 158 -19.01 -10.10 -2.22
C ASP A 158 -19.78 -10.90 -1.16
N GLN A 159 -19.12 -11.27 -0.06
CA GLN A 159 -19.77 -11.98 1.05
C GLN A 159 -20.83 -11.11 1.75
N ARG A 160 -20.57 -9.81 1.88
CA ARG A 160 -21.52 -8.84 2.46
C ARG A 160 -22.79 -8.72 1.62
N GLU A 161 -22.67 -8.59 0.31
CA GLU A 161 -23.82 -8.52 -0.62
C GLU A 161 -24.66 -9.80 -0.56
N ASN A 162 -24.02 -10.96 -0.54
CA ASN A 162 -24.71 -12.25 -0.45
C ASN A 162 -25.50 -12.39 0.86
N ARG A 163 -24.98 -11.91 1.99
CA ARG A 163 -25.68 -11.89 3.29
C ARG A 163 -26.92 -10.99 3.24
N THR A 164 -26.80 -9.83 2.61
CA THR A 164 -27.89 -8.85 2.51
C THR A 164 -29.02 -9.35 1.60
N ASN A 165 -28.67 -9.99 0.49
CA ASN A 165 -29.64 -10.54 -0.47
C ASN A 165 -30.32 -11.81 0.04
N GLY A 166 -29.62 -12.65 0.83
CA GLY A 166 -30.18 -13.87 1.43
C GLY A 166 -31.14 -13.63 2.61
N SER A 167 -31.16 -12.40 3.16
CA SER A 167 -32.01 -12.02 4.30
C SER A 167 -33.33 -11.34 3.90
N ARG A 168 -33.68 -11.27 2.63
CA ARG A 168 -35.01 -10.80 2.19
C ARG A 168 -35.99 -11.94 2.35
N PRO A 169 -36.98 -11.85 3.29
CA PRO A 169 -38.09 -12.81 3.34
C PRO A 169 -38.97 -12.62 2.10
N GLY A 170 -39.27 -13.74 1.45
CA GLY A 170 -40.23 -13.80 0.33
C GLY A 170 -41.64 -13.49 0.76
#